data_507d5db0a6e41d3bfa28e405f1e71d01
#
_entry.id   507d5db0a6e41d3bfa28e405f1e71d01
#
_cell.length_a   1.000
_cell.length_b   1.000
_cell.length_c   1.000
_cell.angle_alpha   90.00
_cell.angle_beta   90.00
_cell.angle_gamma   90.00
#
_symmetry.space_group_name_H-M   'P 1'
#
loop_
_entity.id
_entity.type
_entity.pdbx_description
1 polymer ?
#
loop_
_entity_poly.entity_id
_entity_poly.type
_entity_poly.pdbx_seq_one_letter_code
_entity_poly.pdbx_strand_id
1 'polypeptide(L)'
;MHPDVKKRTLVWALAAAALVAAICAALVLTAGSWLSPIAKREILEALKRQYRGDVEIRSLDITFTPHPHATGEGLVFRAKDRAGAPPLFTLRRFEADAGWMGLLLSPHRISFLRLDGLEIHVARGAQQSPQAGAAGKPPAPSLVFEEVVADGTRLEILPLDASKLPLQFDIYKLSLTSPGAERPMHYRAQLRNAKPPGIIDANGDFGPWNALDPGQTGVTGKYLFSNADLSVFKGISGRLSSQGEFHGQLGKIEVNGETDTPDFEVSVGGHLMHLRTTFSATVDGTNGDTLLHPVNAQFGHTKVVAQGKIIGAQSGGHGVPGKTILLDASVQDGDVADILRMGVKSEPPPMNGRIRFHAKIRIPPGAGDIPDRLELNGQFEIAGGRFTNAKLEHTLSTISARTQGQTDGPTDNAAASDFQGNFVLRNGLMTLSGFSFHIPGATVRLDGAYGLKTEQLNFRGTVTTEVRLSQMTTGLKSKLLRMVDPIFSRHGTGAVIPIHIGGTRSSPTIGLDIKL
;
A
#
# COMPACT_ATOMS: atom_id res chain seq x y z
N MET A 1 20.01 21.85 -8.41
CA MET A 1 18.68 21.22 -8.63
C MET A 1 17.66 22.04 -7.85
N HIS A 2 16.85 22.84 -8.55
CA HIS A 2 16.09 23.94 -7.96
C HIS A 2 14.81 23.48 -7.23
N PRO A 3 14.52 23.99 -6.01
CA PRO A 3 13.36 23.65 -5.20
C PRO A 3 12.06 24.40 -5.56
N ASP A 4 12.02 25.20 -6.62
CA ASP A 4 10.96 26.21 -6.83
C ASP A 4 9.69 25.74 -7.56
N VAL A 5 9.63 24.52 -8.06
CA VAL A 5 8.52 24.04 -8.91
C VAL A 5 7.32 23.52 -8.11
N LYS A 6 7.52 23.15 -6.83
CA LYS A 6 6.45 22.59 -5.98
C LYS A 6 5.50 23.64 -5.36
N LYS A 7 5.83 24.91 -5.45
CA LYS A 7 5.20 25.99 -4.66
C LYS A 7 3.90 26.57 -5.23
N ARG A 8 3.54 26.32 -6.49
CA ARG A 8 2.41 27.05 -7.14
C ARG A 8 1.10 26.29 -7.29
N THR A 9 1.06 24.98 -7.23
CA THR A 9 -0.15 24.24 -7.63
C THR A 9 -1.18 24.08 -6.52
N LEU A 10 -0.75 24.01 -5.28
CA LEU A 10 -1.67 24.00 -4.14
C LEU A 10 -2.06 25.42 -3.69
N VAL A 11 -1.21 26.41 -3.96
CA VAL A 11 -1.57 27.84 -3.86
C VAL A 11 -2.83 28.15 -4.67
N TRP A 12 -3.03 27.49 -5.80
CA TRP A 12 -4.20 27.69 -6.65
C TRP A 12 -5.48 27.01 -6.11
N ALA A 13 -5.39 25.88 -5.41
CA ALA A 13 -6.58 25.25 -4.82
C ALA A 13 -7.11 26.05 -3.61
N LEU A 14 -6.19 26.67 -2.84
CA LEU A 14 -6.58 27.58 -1.76
C LEU A 14 -6.81 29.00 -2.26
N ALA A 15 -6.10 29.41 -3.31
CA ALA A 15 -6.51 30.61 -4.05
C ALA A 15 -7.93 30.46 -4.61
N ALA A 16 -8.35 29.24 -4.93
CA ALA A 16 -9.72 28.94 -5.34
C ALA A 16 -10.73 29.06 -4.20
N ALA A 17 -10.43 28.49 -3.04
CA ALA A 17 -11.27 28.68 -1.86
C ALA A 17 -11.23 30.14 -1.38
N ALA A 18 -10.05 30.78 -1.39
CA ALA A 18 -9.91 32.21 -1.10
C ALA A 18 -10.55 33.11 -2.17
N LEU A 19 -10.63 32.65 -3.42
CA LEU A 19 -11.33 33.36 -4.49
C LEU A 19 -12.85 33.28 -4.34
N VAL A 20 -13.41 32.11 -4.08
CA VAL A 20 -14.83 31.96 -3.72
C VAL A 20 -15.14 32.85 -2.51
N ALA A 21 -14.22 32.86 -1.58
CA ALA A 21 -14.24 33.67 -0.38
C ALA A 21 -14.21 35.17 -0.67
N ALA A 22 -13.29 35.62 -1.50
CA ALA A 22 -13.19 37.02 -1.91
C ALA A 22 -14.38 37.45 -2.78
N ILE A 23 -14.96 36.53 -3.56
CA ILE A 23 -16.23 36.76 -4.29
C ILE A 23 -17.36 37.02 -3.29
N CYS A 24 -17.54 36.16 -2.32
CA CYS A 24 -18.57 36.34 -1.30
C CYS A 24 -18.40 37.65 -0.52
N ALA A 25 -17.15 38.02 -0.19
CA ALA A 25 -16.86 39.25 0.54
C ALA A 25 -17.07 40.52 -0.26
N ALA A 26 -16.59 40.54 -1.50
CA ALA A 26 -16.83 41.69 -2.40
C ALA A 26 -18.30 41.90 -2.67
N LEU A 27 -19.08 40.83 -2.75
CA LEU A 27 -20.54 40.86 -2.91
C LEU A 27 -21.25 41.47 -1.71
N VAL A 28 -20.80 41.21 -0.53
CA VAL A 28 -21.40 41.73 0.69
C VAL A 28 -21.02 43.18 0.94
N LEU A 29 -19.82 43.61 0.56
CA LEU A 29 -19.34 44.99 0.74
C LEU A 29 -19.99 46.01 -0.21
N THR A 30 -20.44 45.57 -1.40
CA THR A 30 -21.04 46.47 -2.40
C THR A 30 -22.55 46.62 -2.28
N ALA A 31 -23.17 45.98 -1.31
CA ALA A 31 -24.60 45.82 -1.15
C ALA A 31 -25.38 47.04 -0.67
N GLY A 32 -24.78 48.16 -0.50
CA GLY A 32 -25.48 49.41 -0.13
C GLY A 32 -26.16 50.13 -1.28
N SER A 33 -26.14 49.64 -2.52
CA SER A 33 -26.68 50.32 -3.66
C SER A 33 -27.31 49.36 -4.70
N TRP A 34 -28.46 49.63 -5.15
CA TRP A 34 -29.37 49.07 -6.14
C TRP A 34 -28.79 48.59 -7.49
N LEU A 35 -27.77 47.69 -7.51
CA LEU A 35 -27.03 47.42 -8.74
C LEU A 35 -26.71 45.96 -8.98
N SER A 36 -27.70 45.13 -9.29
CA SER A 36 -27.42 43.69 -9.55
C SER A 36 -26.56 43.39 -10.80
N PRO A 37 -26.65 44.00 -11.97
CA PRO A 37 -25.80 43.65 -13.10
C PRO A 37 -24.44 44.37 -13.11
N ILE A 38 -24.32 45.59 -12.58
CA ILE A 38 -23.08 46.38 -12.55
C ILE A 38 -22.16 45.84 -11.46
N ALA A 39 -22.67 45.53 -10.27
CA ALA A 39 -21.91 44.94 -9.18
C ALA A 39 -21.34 43.55 -9.57
N LYS A 40 -22.11 42.71 -10.26
CA LYS A 40 -21.63 41.44 -10.79
C LYS A 40 -20.41 41.62 -11.72
N ARG A 41 -20.48 42.60 -12.62
CA ARG A 41 -19.41 42.88 -13.57
C ARG A 41 -18.17 43.44 -12.89
N GLU A 42 -18.28 44.36 -11.94
CA GLU A 42 -17.14 44.92 -11.19
C GLU A 42 -16.47 43.89 -10.32
N ILE A 43 -17.21 43.01 -9.68
CA ILE A 43 -16.70 41.91 -8.88
C ILE A 43 -15.90 40.93 -9.74
N LEU A 44 -16.45 40.50 -10.87
CA LEU A 44 -15.76 39.62 -11.82
C LEU A 44 -14.47 40.25 -12.35
N GLU A 45 -14.49 41.56 -12.61
CA GLU A 45 -13.31 42.30 -13.05
C GLU A 45 -12.25 42.47 -11.95
N ALA A 46 -12.66 42.69 -10.70
CA ALA A 46 -11.77 42.76 -9.55
C ALA A 46 -11.06 41.41 -9.30
N LEU A 47 -11.84 40.32 -9.41
CA LEU A 47 -11.34 38.96 -9.26
C LEU A 47 -10.37 38.56 -10.38
N LYS A 48 -10.69 38.89 -11.62
CA LYS A 48 -9.78 38.70 -12.77
C LYS A 48 -8.46 39.43 -12.59
N ARG A 49 -8.50 40.65 -12.03
CA ARG A 49 -7.31 41.46 -11.75
C ARG A 49 -6.46 40.91 -10.61
N GLN A 50 -7.11 40.48 -9.53
CA GLN A 50 -6.40 40.00 -8.32
C GLN A 50 -5.74 38.64 -8.55
N TYR A 51 -6.39 37.73 -9.28
CA TYR A 51 -5.95 36.35 -9.40
C TYR A 51 -5.39 35.95 -10.77
N ARG A 52 -5.24 36.89 -11.70
CA ARG A 52 -4.70 36.68 -13.07
C ARG A 52 -5.33 35.48 -13.79
N GLY A 53 -6.65 35.29 -13.66
CA GLY A 53 -7.38 34.19 -14.24
C GLY A 53 -8.74 34.63 -14.78
N ASP A 54 -9.37 33.76 -15.57
CA ASP A 54 -10.74 33.96 -16.03
C ASP A 54 -11.72 33.32 -15.06
N VAL A 55 -12.67 34.15 -14.60
CA VAL A 55 -13.74 33.76 -13.68
C VAL A 55 -15.06 33.89 -14.39
N GLU A 56 -15.81 32.81 -14.41
CA GLU A 56 -17.18 32.77 -14.94
C GLU A 56 -18.15 32.39 -13.83
N ILE A 57 -19.28 33.08 -13.70
CA ILE A 57 -20.35 32.74 -12.76
C ILE A 57 -21.66 32.77 -13.56
N ARG A 58 -22.41 31.69 -13.50
CA ARG A 58 -23.70 31.59 -14.22
C ARG A 58 -24.80 32.45 -13.60
N SER A 59 -25.02 32.30 -12.30
CA SER A 59 -25.98 33.06 -11.53
C SER A 59 -25.42 33.47 -10.18
N LEU A 60 -25.90 34.59 -9.68
CA LEU A 60 -25.53 35.14 -8.39
C LEU A 60 -26.68 35.97 -7.86
N ASP A 61 -27.20 35.60 -6.71
CA ASP A 61 -28.29 36.27 -6.00
C ASP A 61 -27.83 36.68 -4.61
N ILE A 62 -28.17 37.89 -4.19
CA ILE A 62 -27.79 38.41 -2.89
C ILE A 62 -29.02 39.00 -2.21
N THR A 63 -29.23 38.62 -0.98
CA THR A 63 -30.29 39.15 -0.11
C THR A 63 -29.66 39.70 1.17
N PHE A 64 -30.29 40.74 1.73
CA PHE A 64 -29.76 41.44 2.91
C PHE A 64 -30.64 41.31 4.13
N THR A 65 -31.89 40.91 3.96
CA THR A 65 -32.86 40.78 5.04
C THR A 65 -33.27 39.33 5.21
N PRO A 66 -33.28 38.80 6.43
CA PRO A 66 -32.92 39.43 7.74
C PRO A 66 -31.41 39.57 7.98
N HIS A 67 -30.57 38.84 7.28
CA HIS A 67 -29.09 38.89 7.33
C HIS A 67 -28.51 38.80 5.92
N PRO A 68 -27.28 39.26 5.72
CA PRO A 68 -26.60 39.13 4.44
C PRO A 68 -26.42 37.67 4.05
N HIS A 69 -26.97 37.29 2.91
CA HIS A 69 -26.93 35.94 2.34
C HIS A 69 -26.67 36.03 0.85
N ALA A 70 -25.77 35.21 0.35
CA ALA A 70 -25.42 35.13 -1.07
C ALA A 70 -25.49 33.68 -1.57
N THR A 71 -26.10 33.48 -2.73
CA THR A 71 -26.13 32.22 -3.45
C THR A 71 -25.59 32.40 -4.85
N GLY A 72 -24.86 31.41 -5.35
CA GLY A 72 -24.37 31.44 -6.72
C GLY A 72 -24.23 30.04 -7.31
N GLU A 73 -24.32 29.98 -8.65
CA GLU A 73 -24.20 28.74 -9.39
C GLU A 73 -23.23 28.85 -10.56
N GLY A 74 -22.57 27.71 -10.87
CA GLY A 74 -21.75 27.57 -12.05
C GLY A 74 -20.49 28.43 -12.04
N LEU A 75 -19.78 28.48 -10.91
CA LEU A 75 -18.53 29.17 -10.81
C LEU A 75 -17.42 28.32 -11.44
N VAL A 76 -16.71 28.91 -12.41
CA VAL A 76 -15.58 28.28 -13.11
C VAL A 76 -14.39 29.22 -13.07
N PHE A 77 -13.23 28.69 -12.67
CA PHE A 77 -11.98 29.43 -12.67
C PHE A 77 -10.95 28.76 -13.57
N ARG A 78 -10.41 29.55 -14.52
CA ARG A 78 -9.34 29.12 -15.42
C ARG A 78 -8.11 30.02 -15.26
N ALA A 79 -6.94 29.42 -15.10
CA ALA A 79 -5.68 30.17 -15.09
C ALA A 79 -5.31 30.60 -16.53
N LYS A 80 -4.87 31.86 -16.71
CA LYS A 80 -4.50 32.40 -18.04
C LYS A 80 -3.34 31.65 -18.71
N ASP A 81 -2.45 31.07 -17.92
CA ASP A 81 -1.23 30.43 -18.42
C ASP A 81 -1.44 28.97 -18.88
N ARG A 82 -2.71 28.52 -19.01
CA ARG A 82 -3.05 27.11 -19.30
C ARG A 82 -4.12 26.97 -20.38
N ALA A 83 -3.83 27.44 -21.56
CA ALA A 83 -4.71 27.20 -22.72
C ALA A 83 -4.80 25.69 -22.99
N GLY A 84 -6.02 25.13 -22.94
CA GLY A 84 -6.28 23.69 -23.17
C GLY A 84 -6.26 22.79 -21.95
N ALA A 85 -5.88 23.25 -20.76
CA ALA A 85 -5.98 22.49 -19.52
C ALA A 85 -7.40 22.60 -18.90
N PRO A 86 -7.84 21.60 -18.09
CA PRO A 86 -9.09 21.71 -17.36
C PRO A 86 -9.08 22.94 -16.43
N PRO A 87 -10.26 23.49 -16.08
CA PRO A 87 -10.36 24.57 -15.10
C PRO A 87 -9.63 24.19 -13.81
N LEU A 88 -9.02 25.16 -13.15
CA LEU A 88 -8.38 24.90 -11.85
C LEU A 88 -9.39 24.44 -10.81
N PHE A 89 -10.57 25.04 -10.84
CA PHE A 89 -11.71 24.54 -10.10
C PHE A 89 -13.02 24.88 -10.77
N THR A 90 -14.02 24.05 -10.51
CA THR A 90 -15.41 24.28 -10.81
C THR A 90 -16.23 24.09 -9.55
N LEU A 91 -17.28 24.89 -9.42
CA LEU A 91 -18.19 24.82 -8.30
C LEU A 91 -19.62 24.91 -8.82
N ARG A 92 -20.42 23.91 -8.50
CA ARG A 92 -21.78 23.84 -8.99
C ARG A 92 -22.66 24.89 -8.33
N ARG A 93 -22.60 24.96 -6.98
CA ARG A 93 -23.40 25.90 -6.19
C ARG A 93 -22.64 26.29 -4.93
N PHE A 94 -22.85 27.53 -4.49
CA PHE A 94 -22.39 27.98 -3.18
C PHE A 94 -23.46 28.79 -2.46
N GLU A 95 -23.43 28.78 -1.15
CA GLU A 95 -24.24 29.59 -0.26
C GLU A 95 -23.31 30.19 0.80
N ALA A 96 -23.44 31.48 1.05
CA ALA A 96 -22.63 32.17 2.04
C ALA A 96 -23.52 33.04 2.94
N ASP A 97 -23.33 32.89 4.24
CA ASP A 97 -24.01 33.68 5.27
C ASP A 97 -23.00 34.54 6.02
N ALA A 98 -23.39 35.78 6.29
CA ALA A 98 -22.57 36.70 7.08
C ALA A 98 -23.42 37.48 8.10
N GLY A 99 -22.84 37.78 9.23
CA GLY A 99 -23.40 38.73 10.19
C GLY A 99 -23.07 40.16 9.79
N TRP A 100 -23.99 41.12 10.00
CA TRP A 100 -23.76 42.55 9.75
C TRP A 100 -22.48 43.08 10.42
N MET A 101 -22.21 42.69 11.67
CA MET A 101 -21.02 43.10 12.39
C MET A 101 -19.74 42.49 11.78
N GLY A 102 -19.82 41.24 11.30
CA GLY A 102 -18.70 40.58 10.63
C GLY A 102 -18.28 41.23 9.31
N LEU A 103 -19.20 41.88 8.63
CA LEU A 103 -18.93 42.58 7.40
C LEU A 103 -18.39 44.01 7.59
N LEU A 104 -18.76 44.64 8.69
CA LEU A 104 -18.32 46.00 9.01
C LEU A 104 -16.93 46.06 9.63
N LEU A 105 -16.49 44.97 10.24
CA LEU A 105 -15.16 44.87 10.90
C LEU A 105 -14.10 44.35 9.92
N SER A 106 -12.86 44.78 10.11
CA SER A 106 -11.71 44.26 9.36
C SER A 106 -10.84 43.37 10.30
N PRO A 107 -10.51 42.14 9.90
CA PRO A 107 -10.88 41.43 8.68
C PRO A 107 -12.36 41.07 8.61
N HIS A 108 -12.93 41.11 7.40
CA HIS A 108 -14.34 40.76 7.21
C HIS A 108 -14.58 39.29 7.50
N ARG A 109 -15.70 38.97 8.17
CA ARG A 109 -16.02 37.61 8.62
C ARG A 109 -17.26 37.08 7.91
N ILE A 110 -17.11 35.93 7.27
CA ILE A 110 -18.21 35.12 6.75
C ILE A 110 -18.46 34.00 7.77
N SER A 111 -19.66 33.97 8.31
CA SER A 111 -20.01 33.03 9.39
C SER A 111 -20.12 31.61 8.87
N PHE A 112 -20.67 31.44 7.67
CA PHE A 112 -20.89 30.13 7.06
C PHE A 112 -20.71 30.18 5.55
N LEU A 113 -20.04 29.19 4.99
CA LEU A 113 -19.88 28.99 3.54
C LEU A 113 -20.15 27.54 3.18
N ARG A 114 -21.18 27.29 2.39
CA ARG A 114 -21.49 25.97 1.84
C ARG A 114 -21.08 25.89 0.38
N LEU A 115 -20.40 24.82 0.02
CA LEU A 115 -19.92 24.54 -1.32
C LEU A 115 -20.47 23.19 -1.78
N ASP A 116 -21.22 23.17 -2.88
CA ASP A 116 -21.77 21.95 -3.47
C ASP A 116 -21.09 21.63 -4.79
N GLY A 117 -20.56 20.41 -4.92
CA GLY A 117 -19.95 19.91 -6.14
C GLY A 117 -18.70 20.71 -6.54
N LEU A 118 -17.80 20.92 -5.59
CA LEU A 118 -16.48 21.51 -5.81
C LEU A 118 -15.57 20.50 -6.49
N GLU A 119 -15.07 20.84 -7.68
CA GLU A 119 -14.03 20.05 -8.36
C GLU A 119 -12.75 20.88 -8.44
N ILE A 120 -11.65 20.29 -7.99
CA ILE A 120 -10.34 20.93 -7.93
C ILE A 120 -9.35 20.12 -8.74
N HIS A 121 -8.75 20.73 -9.78
CA HIS A 121 -7.73 20.11 -10.60
C HIS A 121 -6.37 20.73 -10.31
N VAL A 122 -5.54 20.02 -9.54
CA VAL A 122 -4.19 20.46 -9.17
C VAL A 122 -3.18 19.83 -10.11
N ALA A 123 -2.51 20.63 -10.93
CA ALA A 123 -1.41 20.11 -11.75
C ALA A 123 -0.10 20.18 -11.00
N ARG A 124 0.65 19.09 -10.99
CA ARG A 124 2.04 19.08 -10.49
C ARG A 124 2.94 19.78 -11.50
N GLY A 125 3.69 20.80 -11.06
CA GLY A 125 4.84 21.33 -11.79
C GLY A 125 4.58 22.27 -12.94
N ALA A 126 3.56 23.11 -12.89
CA ALA A 126 3.49 24.25 -13.79
C ALA A 126 4.69 25.18 -13.54
N GLN A 127 5.59 25.25 -14.54
CA GLN A 127 6.72 26.17 -14.53
C GLN A 127 6.24 27.60 -14.33
N GLN A 128 6.86 28.26 -13.38
CA GLN A 128 6.67 29.69 -13.20
C GLN A 128 7.57 30.45 -14.17
N SER A 129 6.98 31.42 -14.85
CA SER A 129 7.77 32.51 -15.43
C SER A 129 8.51 33.26 -14.31
N PRO A 130 9.80 33.60 -14.48
CA PRO A 130 10.63 34.19 -13.45
C PRO A 130 10.40 35.69 -13.33
N GLN A 131 9.25 36.11 -12.82
CA GLN A 131 9.00 37.49 -12.43
C GLN A 131 8.11 37.59 -11.20
N ALA A 132 8.65 37.17 -10.07
CA ALA A 132 8.19 37.63 -8.76
C ALA A 132 9.36 38.30 -8.08
N GLY A 133 9.66 39.48 -8.52
CA GLY A 133 10.48 40.45 -7.76
C GLY A 133 9.65 40.91 -6.55
N ALA A 134 10.40 41.11 -5.46
CA ALA A 134 10.01 41.68 -4.18
C ALA A 134 9.15 40.78 -3.28
N ALA A 135 9.83 40.15 -2.32
CA ALA A 135 9.26 39.56 -1.11
C ALA A 135 8.63 40.66 -0.23
N GLY A 136 7.41 41.03 -0.54
CA GLY A 136 6.53 41.72 0.39
C GLY A 136 5.84 40.65 1.24
N LYS A 137 5.80 40.87 2.55
CA LYS A 137 4.94 40.10 3.47
C LYS A 137 3.54 39.95 2.83
N PRO A 138 2.98 38.74 2.66
CA PRO A 138 1.67 38.59 2.06
C PRO A 138 0.69 39.51 2.81
N PRO A 139 -0.19 40.24 2.10
CA PRO A 139 -1.17 41.10 2.76
C PRO A 139 -1.99 40.24 3.71
N ALA A 140 -2.23 40.76 4.91
CA ALA A 140 -3.08 40.09 5.87
C ALA A 140 -4.41 39.74 5.21
N PRO A 141 -4.96 38.53 5.40
CA PRO A 141 -6.18 38.12 4.75
C PRO A 141 -7.29 39.11 5.13
N SER A 142 -7.87 39.75 4.13
CA SER A 142 -8.97 40.70 4.31
C SER A 142 -10.28 40.03 4.70
N LEU A 143 -10.33 38.69 4.66
CA LEU A 143 -11.50 37.87 4.85
C LEU A 143 -11.21 36.60 5.67
N VAL A 144 -12.08 36.30 6.61
CA VAL A 144 -12.01 35.11 7.49
C VAL A 144 -13.33 34.35 7.38
N PHE A 145 -13.25 33.04 7.18
CA PHE A 145 -14.39 32.14 7.25
C PHE A 145 -14.41 31.47 8.61
N GLU A 146 -15.56 31.47 9.25
CA GLU A 146 -15.72 30.80 10.54
C GLU A 146 -16.02 29.32 10.35
N GLU A 147 -16.87 28.98 9.39
CA GLU A 147 -17.19 27.62 9.01
C GLU A 147 -17.32 27.48 7.49
N VAL A 148 -16.68 26.45 6.94
CA VAL A 148 -16.83 26.06 5.53
C VAL A 148 -17.26 24.59 5.48
N VAL A 149 -18.38 24.33 4.80
CA VAL A 149 -18.86 22.97 4.54
C VAL A 149 -18.83 22.73 3.04
N ALA A 150 -18.15 21.68 2.62
CA ALA A 150 -18.11 21.28 1.22
C ALA A 150 -18.70 19.87 1.06
N ASP A 151 -19.72 19.76 0.24
CA ASP A 151 -20.42 18.53 -0.06
C ASP A 151 -20.08 18.08 -1.49
N GLY A 152 -19.72 16.80 -1.68
CA GLY A 152 -19.41 16.23 -2.98
C GLY A 152 -18.20 16.87 -3.66
N THR A 153 -17.12 17.06 -2.92
CA THR A 153 -15.85 17.61 -3.44
C THR A 153 -15.03 16.53 -4.14
N ARG A 154 -14.56 16.84 -5.34
CA ARG A 154 -13.58 16.01 -6.05
C ARG A 154 -12.26 16.75 -6.13
N LEU A 155 -11.23 16.15 -5.55
CA LEU A 155 -9.85 16.62 -5.67
C LEU A 155 -9.09 15.72 -6.63
N GLU A 156 -8.61 16.28 -7.73
CA GLU A 156 -7.80 15.57 -8.70
C GLU A 156 -6.41 16.20 -8.77
N ILE A 157 -5.39 15.41 -8.44
CA ILE A 157 -3.99 15.83 -8.53
C ILE A 157 -3.41 15.25 -9.82
N LEU A 158 -3.24 16.11 -10.82
CA LEU A 158 -2.70 15.74 -12.12
C LEU A 158 -1.19 15.47 -12.00
N PRO A 159 -0.66 14.33 -12.48
CA PRO A 159 0.76 14.05 -12.46
C PRO A 159 1.52 14.95 -13.45
N LEU A 160 2.83 15.16 -13.20
CA LEU A 160 3.73 15.84 -14.14
C LEU A 160 3.87 15.09 -15.47
N ASP A 161 3.81 13.78 -15.39
CA ASP A 161 3.91 12.85 -16.50
C ASP A 161 2.49 12.47 -16.94
N ALA A 162 2.09 12.88 -18.13
CA ALA A 162 0.77 12.59 -18.70
C ALA A 162 0.47 11.09 -18.86
N SER A 163 1.49 10.22 -18.78
CA SER A 163 1.33 8.77 -18.80
C SER A 163 0.86 8.18 -17.47
N LYS A 164 0.92 8.97 -16.38
CA LYS A 164 0.49 8.54 -15.04
C LYS A 164 -0.97 8.89 -14.80
N LEU A 165 -1.67 7.99 -14.14
CA LEU A 165 -3.05 8.24 -13.71
C LEU A 165 -3.08 9.37 -12.65
N PRO A 166 -4.05 10.29 -12.73
CA PRO A 166 -4.23 11.30 -11.71
C PRO A 166 -4.61 10.66 -10.38
N LEU A 167 -4.19 11.29 -9.28
CA LEU A 167 -4.61 10.90 -7.95
C LEU A 167 -5.93 11.60 -7.65
N GLN A 168 -6.99 10.82 -7.50
CA GLN A 168 -8.35 11.31 -7.31
C GLN A 168 -8.87 10.97 -5.93
N PHE A 169 -9.45 11.97 -5.25
CA PHE A 169 -10.11 11.84 -3.97
C PHE A 169 -11.56 12.35 -4.10
N ASP A 170 -12.51 11.49 -3.82
CA ASP A 170 -13.91 11.87 -3.71
C ASP A 170 -14.23 12.12 -2.23
N ILE A 171 -14.33 13.38 -1.86
CA ILE A 171 -14.65 13.85 -0.50
C ILE A 171 -16.14 14.11 -0.42
N TYR A 172 -16.87 13.24 0.25
CA TYR A 172 -18.32 13.36 0.36
C TYR A 172 -18.73 14.55 1.22
N LYS A 173 -18.01 14.76 2.31
CA LYS A 173 -18.28 15.84 3.25
C LYS A 173 -16.98 16.34 3.84
N LEU A 174 -16.76 17.63 3.78
CA LEU A 174 -15.65 18.34 4.42
C LEU A 174 -16.23 19.50 5.23
N SER A 175 -15.92 19.55 6.51
CA SER A 175 -16.21 20.71 7.36
C SER A 175 -14.89 21.28 7.86
N LEU A 176 -14.72 22.60 7.71
CA LEU A 176 -13.56 23.34 8.18
C LEU A 176 -14.07 24.43 9.11
N THR A 177 -13.51 24.48 10.31
CA THR A 177 -13.79 25.53 11.29
C THR A 177 -12.51 26.30 11.56
N SER A 178 -12.51 27.61 11.41
CA SER A 178 -11.33 28.45 11.56
C SER A 178 -11.45 29.37 12.78
N PRO A 179 -10.55 29.24 13.75
CA PRO A 179 -10.50 30.18 14.89
C PRO A 179 -9.81 31.52 14.56
N GLY A 180 -9.40 31.74 13.29
CA GLY A 180 -8.73 32.94 12.82
C GLY A 180 -7.68 32.66 11.75
N ALA A 181 -7.24 33.70 11.03
CA ALA A 181 -6.39 33.60 9.83
C ALA A 181 -4.98 33.00 10.07
N GLU A 182 -4.45 33.09 11.28
CA GLU A 182 -3.09 32.64 11.62
C GLU A 182 -3.06 31.35 12.43
N ARG A 183 -4.21 30.73 12.66
CA ARG A 183 -4.32 29.49 13.44
C ARG A 183 -4.70 28.31 12.52
N PRO A 184 -4.33 27.07 12.89
CA PRO A 184 -4.81 25.90 12.19
C PRO A 184 -6.34 25.84 12.15
N MET A 185 -6.88 25.37 11.05
CA MET A 185 -8.32 25.09 10.88
C MET A 185 -8.59 23.68 11.42
N HIS A 186 -9.61 23.54 12.24
CA HIS A 186 -10.12 22.23 12.61
C HIS A 186 -10.93 21.65 11.46
N TYR A 187 -10.64 20.41 11.04
CA TYR A 187 -11.37 19.75 9.96
C TYR A 187 -12.03 18.44 10.40
N ARG A 188 -13.13 18.12 9.72
CA ARG A 188 -13.74 16.80 9.68
C ARG A 188 -13.99 16.45 8.23
N ALA A 189 -13.52 15.29 7.80
CA ALA A 189 -13.65 14.85 6.42
C ALA A 189 -14.13 13.40 6.37
N GLN A 190 -15.08 13.14 5.47
CA GLN A 190 -15.45 11.80 5.07
C GLN A 190 -15.17 11.66 3.57
N LEU A 191 -14.31 10.71 3.21
CA LEU A 191 -13.88 10.51 1.85
C LEU A 191 -13.88 9.04 1.46
N ARG A 192 -14.03 8.78 0.18
CA ARG A 192 -13.86 7.45 -0.38
C ARG A 192 -12.45 7.29 -0.91
N ASN A 193 -11.76 6.27 -0.43
CA ASN A 193 -10.51 5.86 -1.02
C ASN A 193 -10.75 5.12 -2.34
N ALA A 194 -9.97 5.47 -3.37
CA ALA A 194 -10.16 4.87 -4.69
C ALA A 194 -9.64 3.42 -4.77
N LYS A 195 -8.51 3.13 -4.09
CA LYS A 195 -7.85 1.82 -4.18
C LYS A 195 -6.99 1.52 -2.94
N PRO A 196 -7.39 0.55 -2.09
CA PRO A 196 -8.65 -0.21 -2.14
C PRO A 196 -9.86 0.69 -1.84
N PRO A 197 -11.04 0.45 -2.46
CA PRO A 197 -12.24 1.22 -2.18
C PRO A 197 -12.72 0.96 -0.75
N GLY A 198 -13.04 2.03 -0.05
CA GLY A 198 -13.52 2.02 1.33
C GLY A 198 -13.77 3.45 1.79
N ILE A 199 -14.31 3.61 2.98
CA ILE A 199 -14.66 4.91 3.56
C ILE A 199 -13.60 5.31 4.59
N ILE A 200 -13.08 6.53 4.47
CA ILE A 200 -12.18 7.14 5.44
C ILE A 200 -12.92 8.27 6.13
N ASP A 201 -13.05 8.18 7.44
CA ASP A 201 -13.46 9.27 8.31
C ASP A 201 -12.20 9.82 9.00
N ALA A 202 -11.96 11.13 8.87
CA ALA A 202 -10.79 11.77 9.44
C ALA A 202 -11.17 13.09 10.11
N ASN A 203 -10.50 13.41 11.21
CA ASN A 203 -10.62 14.69 11.89
C ASN A 203 -9.28 15.11 12.47
N GLY A 204 -9.09 16.43 12.61
CA GLY A 204 -7.84 16.98 13.11
C GLY A 204 -7.68 18.45 12.77
N ASP A 205 -6.42 18.90 12.72
CA ASP A 205 -6.06 20.27 12.43
C ASP A 205 -5.22 20.36 11.16
N PHE A 206 -5.47 21.42 10.39
CA PHE A 206 -4.79 21.68 9.12
C PHE A 206 -4.34 23.14 9.06
N GLY A 207 -3.09 23.38 8.74
CA GLY A 207 -2.53 24.72 8.60
C GLY A 207 -1.77 25.21 9.83
N PRO A 208 -1.48 26.54 9.91
CA PRO A 208 -1.83 27.55 8.91
C PRO A 208 -1.21 27.23 7.56
N TRP A 209 -1.93 27.59 6.49
CA TRP A 209 -1.50 27.29 5.14
C TRP A 209 -0.22 28.01 4.76
N ASN A 210 0.79 27.25 4.32
CA ASN A 210 2.02 27.81 3.80
C ASN A 210 1.93 27.97 2.26
N ALA A 211 1.61 29.19 1.82
CA ALA A 211 1.49 29.49 0.40
C ALA A 211 2.83 29.43 -0.37
N LEU A 212 3.96 29.61 0.32
CA LEU A 212 5.28 29.57 -0.29
C LEU A 212 5.77 28.14 -0.50
N ASP A 213 5.46 27.24 0.44
CA ASP A 213 5.78 25.84 0.36
C ASP A 213 4.63 25.00 0.95
N PRO A 214 3.64 24.61 0.13
CA PRO A 214 2.51 23.81 0.58
C PRO A 214 2.88 22.52 1.27
N GLY A 215 4.02 21.91 0.91
CA GLY A 215 4.54 20.72 1.57
C GLY A 215 4.87 20.94 3.05
N GLN A 216 5.09 22.19 3.45
CA GLN A 216 5.37 22.60 4.84
C GLN A 216 4.11 22.90 5.65
N THR A 217 2.93 22.84 5.05
CA THR A 217 1.67 23.03 5.78
C THR A 217 1.49 21.92 6.81
N GLY A 218 1.26 22.31 8.06
CA GLY A 218 1.03 21.39 9.16
C GLY A 218 -0.27 20.61 8.98
N VAL A 219 -0.25 19.34 9.33
CA VAL A 219 -1.44 18.49 9.38
C VAL A 219 -1.34 17.52 10.55
N THR A 220 -2.42 17.41 11.30
CA THR A 220 -2.57 16.42 12.36
C THR A 220 -3.96 15.82 12.30
N GLY A 221 -4.12 14.61 12.78
CA GLY A 221 -5.46 14.05 12.87
C GLY A 221 -5.49 12.58 13.26
N LYS A 222 -6.72 12.10 13.36
CA LYS A 222 -7.06 10.70 13.52
C LYS A 222 -7.90 10.26 12.35
N TYR A 223 -7.78 9.01 11.98
CA TYR A 223 -8.56 8.43 10.89
C TYR A 223 -9.12 7.07 11.27
N LEU A 224 -10.25 6.75 10.67
CA LEU A 224 -10.86 5.43 10.62
C LEU A 224 -11.12 5.09 9.17
N PHE A 225 -10.48 4.05 8.67
CA PHE A 225 -10.68 3.51 7.34
C PHE A 225 -11.47 2.22 7.43
N SER A 226 -12.66 2.19 6.87
CA SER A 226 -13.62 1.10 7.03
C SER A 226 -13.94 0.43 5.71
N ASN A 227 -14.18 -0.88 5.75
CA ASN A 227 -14.67 -1.67 4.62
C ASN A 227 -13.78 -1.58 3.36
N ALA A 228 -12.47 -1.50 3.54
CA ALA A 228 -11.53 -1.47 2.42
C ALA A 228 -11.48 -2.82 1.72
N ASP A 229 -11.96 -2.87 0.47
CA ASP A 229 -12.04 -4.11 -0.31
C ASP A 229 -10.70 -4.44 -0.97
N LEU A 230 -10.02 -5.45 -0.44
CA LEU A 230 -8.73 -5.90 -0.98
C LEU A 230 -8.84 -6.68 -2.30
N SER A 231 -10.03 -7.14 -2.70
CA SER A 231 -10.23 -7.92 -3.94
C SER A 231 -9.91 -7.15 -5.23
N VAL A 232 -9.84 -5.81 -5.16
CA VAL A 232 -9.35 -4.97 -6.27
C VAL A 232 -7.88 -5.21 -6.60
N PHE A 233 -7.14 -5.83 -5.68
CA PHE A 233 -5.78 -6.30 -5.90
C PHE A 233 -5.83 -7.79 -6.23
N LYS A 234 -5.97 -8.11 -7.49
CA LYS A 234 -6.11 -9.50 -7.97
C LYS A 234 -5.14 -10.44 -7.26
N GLY A 235 -5.65 -11.57 -6.80
CA GLY A 235 -4.88 -12.60 -6.11
C GLY A 235 -4.83 -12.49 -4.59
N ILE A 236 -5.47 -11.45 -4.01
CA ILE A 236 -5.78 -11.37 -2.58
C ILE A 236 -7.21 -10.90 -2.40
N SER A 237 -7.80 -11.21 -1.25
CA SER A 237 -9.13 -10.74 -0.85
C SER A 237 -9.19 -10.46 0.65
N GLY A 238 -10.28 -9.86 1.09
CA GLY A 238 -10.58 -9.54 2.48
C GLY A 238 -11.12 -8.13 2.67
N ARG A 239 -11.76 -7.89 3.81
CA ARG A 239 -12.28 -6.60 4.25
C ARG A 239 -11.36 -6.01 5.31
N LEU A 240 -10.55 -5.04 4.89
CA LEU A 240 -9.61 -4.38 5.78
C LEU A 240 -10.29 -3.19 6.48
N SER A 241 -10.09 -3.10 7.78
CA SER A 241 -10.31 -1.91 8.58
C SER A 241 -8.98 -1.40 9.11
N SER A 242 -8.81 -0.08 9.20
CA SER A 242 -7.61 0.55 9.76
C SER A 242 -7.98 1.76 10.57
N GLN A 243 -7.27 1.97 11.67
CA GLN A 243 -7.37 3.19 12.46
C GLN A 243 -5.99 3.65 12.90
N GLY A 244 -5.89 4.94 13.16
CA GLY A 244 -4.62 5.50 13.58
C GLY A 244 -4.65 7.01 13.70
N GLU A 245 -3.46 7.56 13.92
CA GLU A 245 -3.23 8.99 14.01
C GLU A 245 -2.06 9.39 13.11
N PHE A 246 -2.07 10.64 12.72
CA PHE A 246 -1.02 11.20 11.89
C PHE A 246 -0.71 12.64 12.28
N HIS A 247 0.53 13.04 12.08
CA HIS A 247 1.00 14.38 12.35
C HIS A 247 2.20 14.72 11.45
N GLY A 248 2.48 16.00 11.32
CA GLY A 248 3.64 16.49 10.58
C GLY A 248 3.29 17.58 9.58
N GLN A 249 3.93 17.51 8.44
CA GLN A 249 3.73 18.42 7.32
C GLN A 249 3.28 17.63 6.09
N LEU A 250 2.53 18.24 5.18
CA LEU A 250 2.02 17.54 3.99
C LEU A 250 3.11 16.81 3.18
N GLY A 251 4.33 17.36 3.11
CA GLY A 251 5.45 16.69 2.45
C GLY A 251 6.10 15.57 3.27
N LYS A 252 5.77 15.48 4.57
CA LYS A 252 6.29 14.48 5.50
C LYS A 252 5.30 14.25 6.64
N ILE A 253 4.35 13.37 6.41
CA ILE A 253 3.33 12.98 7.39
C ILE A 253 3.79 11.70 8.10
N GLU A 254 3.91 11.74 9.40
CA GLU A 254 4.16 10.57 10.22
C GLU A 254 2.81 9.96 10.64
N VAL A 255 2.65 8.67 10.35
CA VAL A 255 1.41 7.93 10.59
C VAL A 255 1.70 6.74 11.47
N ASN A 256 0.91 6.58 12.53
CA ASN A 256 0.91 5.39 13.37
C ASN A 256 -0.49 4.79 13.36
N GLY A 257 -0.59 3.49 13.16
CA GLY A 257 -1.90 2.87 13.06
C GLY A 257 -1.86 1.36 13.17
N GLU A 258 -3.05 0.81 13.10
CA GLU A 258 -3.28 -0.63 13.07
C GLU A 258 -4.25 -0.98 11.96
N THR A 259 -4.17 -2.21 11.46
CA THR A 259 -5.14 -2.79 10.53
C THR A 259 -5.67 -4.11 11.05
N ASP A 260 -6.92 -4.39 10.70
CA ASP A 260 -7.58 -5.65 10.98
C ASP A 260 -8.28 -6.15 9.71
N THR A 261 -7.96 -7.39 9.31
CA THR A 261 -8.55 -8.05 8.14
C THR A 261 -8.89 -9.49 8.53
N PRO A 262 -10.09 -9.72 9.09
CA PRO A 262 -10.46 -11.02 9.64
C PRO A 262 -10.61 -12.13 8.60
N ASP A 263 -10.86 -11.74 7.36
CA ASP A 263 -11.14 -12.61 6.21
C ASP A 263 -10.06 -12.49 5.11
N PHE A 264 -8.82 -12.22 5.50
CA PHE A 264 -7.70 -12.14 4.54
C PHE A 264 -7.46 -13.47 3.87
N GLU A 265 -7.32 -13.47 2.56
CA GLU A 265 -7.04 -14.64 1.75
C GLU A 265 -6.02 -14.32 0.65
N VAL A 266 -5.10 -15.24 0.41
CA VAL A 266 -4.28 -15.27 -0.80
C VAL A 266 -4.83 -16.35 -1.73
N SER A 267 -5.21 -16.01 -2.95
CA SER A 267 -5.95 -16.89 -3.87
C SER A 267 -5.23 -18.21 -4.22
N VAL A 268 -3.89 -18.22 -4.15
CA VAL A 268 -3.08 -19.43 -4.37
C VAL A 268 -3.26 -20.43 -3.24
N GLY A 269 -3.31 -19.96 -2.00
CA GLY A 269 -3.55 -20.79 -0.81
C GLY A 269 -5.01 -21.12 -0.60
N GLY A 270 -5.89 -20.15 -0.85
CA GLY A 270 -7.34 -20.31 -0.72
C GLY A 270 -7.83 -20.52 0.71
N HIS A 271 -7.04 -20.09 1.71
CA HIS A 271 -7.38 -20.18 3.13
C HIS A 271 -7.66 -18.81 3.71
N LEU A 272 -8.78 -18.66 4.39
CA LEU A 272 -9.10 -17.47 5.16
C LEU A 272 -8.21 -17.40 6.39
N MET A 273 -7.60 -16.24 6.61
CA MET A 273 -6.72 -15.98 7.75
C MET A 273 -7.03 -14.62 8.36
N HIS A 274 -7.00 -14.53 9.67
CA HIS A 274 -7.12 -13.26 10.35
C HIS A 274 -5.75 -12.55 10.35
N LEU A 275 -5.64 -11.48 9.56
CA LEU A 275 -4.42 -10.66 9.46
C LEU A 275 -4.59 -9.38 10.27
N ARG A 276 -3.71 -9.16 11.25
CA ARG A 276 -3.61 -7.94 12.02
C ARG A 276 -2.25 -7.31 11.82
N THR A 277 -2.20 -5.97 11.71
CA THR A 277 -0.92 -5.27 11.68
C THR A 277 -0.93 -4.06 12.60
N THR A 278 0.23 -3.73 13.16
CA THR A 278 0.52 -2.42 13.72
C THR A 278 1.67 -1.82 12.91
N PHE A 279 1.58 -0.56 12.57
CA PHE A 279 2.57 0.06 11.70
C PHE A 279 2.88 1.50 12.08
N SER A 280 4.09 1.91 11.71
CA SER A 280 4.52 3.29 11.65
C SER A 280 5.01 3.57 10.23
N ALA A 281 4.69 4.73 9.70
CA ALA A 281 5.05 5.09 8.34
C ALA A 281 5.29 6.59 8.21
N THR A 282 6.14 6.96 7.26
CA THR A 282 6.28 8.34 6.79
C THR A 282 5.69 8.42 5.37
N VAL A 283 4.70 9.28 5.18
CA VAL A 283 3.97 9.45 3.93
C VAL A 283 4.25 10.84 3.35
N ASP A 284 4.66 10.90 2.10
CA ASP A 284 4.66 12.16 1.34
C ASP A 284 3.24 12.38 0.77
N GLY A 285 2.45 13.21 1.45
CA GLY A 285 1.08 13.54 1.03
C GLY A 285 0.99 14.26 -0.32
N THR A 286 2.12 14.70 -0.89
CA THR A 286 2.17 15.35 -2.20
C THR A 286 2.25 14.38 -3.37
N ASN A 287 2.74 13.15 -3.15
CA ASN A 287 2.90 12.12 -4.18
C ASN A 287 2.46 10.72 -3.74
N GLY A 288 2.19 10.55 -2.44
CA GLY A 288 1.77 9.29 -1.84
C GLY A 288 2.88 8.25 -1.73
N ASP A 289 4.17 8.62 -1.85
CA ASP A 289 5.27 7.73 -1.54
C ASP A 289 5.30 7.49 -0.03
N THR A 290 5.54 6.25 0.35
CA THR A 290 5.45 5.82 1.75
C THR A 290 6.70 5.06 2.13
N LEU A 291 7.34 5.48 3.22
CA LEU A 291 8.37 4.73 3.91
C LEU A 291 7.71 4.01 5.09
N LEU A 292 7.76 2.68 5.07
CA LEU A 292 7.29 1.84 6.17
C LEU A 292 8.45 1.62 7.13
N HIS A 293 8.29 2.10 8.35
CA HIS A 293 9.13 1.72 9.50
C HIS A 293 8.72 0.30 9.94
N PRO A 294 9.29 -0.29 10.99
CA PRO A 294 8.90 -1.64 11.37
C PRO A 294 7.38 -1.80 11.51
N VAL A 295 6.83 -2.63 10.64
CA VAL A 295 5.43 -3.08 10.64
C VAL A 295 5.41 -4.45 11.29
N ASN A 296 4.60 -4.62 12.32
CA ASN A 296 4.37 -5.90 12.96
C ASN A 296 3.06 -6.49 12.43
N ALA A 297 3.12 -7.58 11.72
CA ALA A 297 1.97 -8.31 11.22
C ALA A 297 1.81 -9.63 11.98
N GLN A 298 0.59 -10.07 12.21
CA GLN A 298 0.26 -11.34 12.83
C GLN A 298 -0.86 -12.03 12.06
N PHE A 299 -0.66 -13.30 11.75
CA PHE A 299 -1.69 -14.21 11.24
C PHE A 299 -1.46 -15.60 11.84
N GLY A 300 -2.54 -16.22 12.32
CA GLY A 300 -2.42 -17.42 13.13
C GLY A 300 -1.54 -17.21 14.35
N HIS A 301 -0.54 -18.06 14.51
CA HIS A 301 0.48 -17.99 15.58
C HIS A 301 1.76 -17.27 15.12
N THR A 302 1.84 -16.89 13.84
CA THR A 302 3.05 -16.34 13.23
C THR A 302 3.06 -14.82 13.31
N LYS A 303 4.19 -14.28 13.78
CA LYS A 303 4.49 -12.84 13.79
C LYS A 303 5.56 -12.53 12.75
N VAL A 304 5.26 -11.55 11.91
CA VAL A 304 6.16 -11.05 10.86
C VAL A 304 6.53 -9.61 11.18
N VAL A 305 7.81 -9.29 11.09
CA VAL A 305 8.28 -7.90 11.12
C VAL A 305 8.73 -7.53 9.72
N ALA A 306 8.20 -6.44 9.17
CA ALA A 306 8.56 -5.96 7.85
C ALA A 306 8.86 -4.46 7.88
N GLN A 307 9.77 -4.02 7.01
CA GLN A 307 10.06 -2.61 6.78
C GLN A 307 10.34 -2.39 5.30
N GLY A 308 10.22 -1.14 4.83
CA GLY A 308 10.51 -0.88 3.43
C GLY A 308 9.81 0.35 2.87
N LYS A 309 9.45 0.31 1.59
CA LYS A 309 8.90 1.47 0.90
C LYS A 309 7.90 1.11 -0.18
N ILE A 310 6.94 2.01 -0.38
CA ILE A 310 5.95 1.97 -1.46
C ILE A 310 6.18 3.24 -2.28
N ILE A 311 6.64 3.12 -3.51
CA ILE A 311 7.05 4.24 -4.35
C ILE A 311 6.31 4.22 -5.69
N GLY A 312 5.93 5.40 -6.17
CA GLY A 312 5.38 5.57 -7.51
C GLY A 312 6.40 5.22 -8.60
N ALA A 313 5.96 4.80 -9.77
CA ALA A 313 6.85 4.60 -10.91
C ALA A 313 7.61 5.89 -11.23
N GLN A 314 8.95 5.81 -11.35
CA GLN A 314 9.76 6.96 -11.73
C GLN A 314 9.51 7.31 -13.21
N SER A 315 9.41 8.63 -13.49
CA SER A 315 9.30 9.14 -14.86
C SER A 315 10.57 8.79 -15.64
N GLY A 316 10.44 8.07 -16.74
CA GLY A 316 11.57 7.81 -17.64
C GLY A 316 11.62 6.44 -18.30
N GLY A 317 10.71 5.53 -17.99
CA GLY A 317 10.62 4.22 -18.64
C GLY A 317 9.22 3.91 -19.14
N HIS A 318 9.09 3.04 -20.13
CA HIS A 318 7.82 2.47 -20.61
C HIS A 318 7.14 1.59 -19.52
N GLY A 319 7.07 2.11 -18.27
CA GLY A 319 6.59 1.38 -17.10
C GLY A 319 5.06 1.37 -17.02
N VAL A 320 4.49 0.25 -16.57
CA VAL A 320 3.07 0.14 -16.23
C VAL A 320 2.75 1.12 -15.08
N PRO A 321 1.67 1.92 -15.17
CA PRO A 321 1.26 2.82 -14.10
C PRO A 321 1.03 2.06 -12.79
N GLY A 322 1.48 2.62 -11.67
CA GLY A 322 1.26 2.02 -10.35
C GLY A 322 2.42 2.26 -9.38
N LYS A 323 2.34 1.60 -8.25
CA LYS A 323 3.38 1.69 -7.21
C LYS A 323 4.18 0.38 -7.14
N THR A 324 5.47 0.50 -6.89
CA THR A 324 6.34 -0.63 -6.52
C THR A 324 6.38 -0.74 -5.01
N ILE A 325 6.18 -1.94 -4.48
CA ILE A 325 6.34 -2.26 -3.07
C ILE A 325 7.66 -2.99 -2.90
N LEU A 326 8.49 -2.52 -1.99
CA LEU A 326 9.78 -3.10 -1.63
C LEU A 326 9.81 -3.28 -0.12
N LEU A 327 9.86 -4.52 0.35
CA LEU A 327 9.90 -4.83 1.78
C LEU A 327 11.07 -5.77 2.10
N ASP A 328 11.55 -5.62 3.31
CA ASP A 328 12.44 -6.55 3.99
C ASP A 328 11.63 -7.15 5.15
N ALA A 329 11.39 -8.47 5.12
CA ALA A 329 10.51 -9.14 6.06
C ALA A 329 11.23 -10.27 6.78
N SER A 330 10.96 -10.43 8.06
CA SER A 330 11.52 -11.49 8.89
C SER A 330 10.50 -12.12 9.83
N VAL A 331 10.67 -13.40 10.05
CA VAL A 331 9.99 -14.19 11.09
C VAL A 331 11.07 -14.83 11.95
N GLN A 332 11.01 -14.62 13.26
CA GLN A 332 11.97 -15.20 14.20
C GLN A 332 11.47 -16.50 14.81
N ASP A 333 10.16 -16.62 14.98
CA ASP A 333 9.52 -17.78 15.58
C ASP A 333 8.08 -17.87 15.08
N GLY A 334 7.89 -18.53 13.94
CA GLY A 334 6.60 -18.72 13.30
C GLY A 334 6.18 -20.17 13.24
N ASP A 335 4.94 -20.41 12.84
CA ASP A 335 4.43 -21.73 12.48
C ASP A 335 4.53 -21.90 10.96
N VAL A 336 5.21 -22.96 10.51
CA VAL A 336 5.35 -23.23 9.08
C VAL A 336 4.00 -23.49 8.42
N ALA A 337 3.04 -24.06 9.14
CA ALA A 337 1.69 -24.29 8.63
C ALA A 337 0.97 -22.97 8.29
N ASP A 338 1.13 -21.93 9.09
CA ASP A 338 0.55 -20.61 8.81
C ASP A 338 1.13 -20.02 7.51
N ILE A 339 2.45 -20.15 7.30
CA ILE A 339 3.10 -19.68 6.07
C ILE A 339 2.63 -20.47 4.86
N LEU A 340 2.53 -21.79 4.99
CA LEU A 340 2.11 -22.65 3.89
C LEU A 340 0.64 -22.44 3.48
N ARG A 341 -0.24 -22.09 4.41
CA ARG A 341 -1.64 -21.73 4.09
C ARG A 341 -1.76 -20.56 3.11
N MET A 342 -0.79 -19.66 3.07
CA MET A 342 -0.79 -18.57 2.08
C MET A 342 -0.49 -19.05 0.65
N GLY A 343 0.25 -20.14 0.50
CA GLY A 343 0.73 -20.60 -0.81
C GLY A 343 0.25 -21.96 -1.27
N VAL A 344 -0.43 -22.75 -0.42
CA VAL A 344 -0.78 -24.16 -0.68
C VAL A 344 -2.21 -24.46 -0.24
N LYS A 345 -3.00 -25.02 -1.14
CA LYS A 345 -4.44 -25.35 -0.91
C LYS A 345 -4.71 -26.55 -0.02
N SER A 346 -3.69 -27.33 0.37
CA SER A 346 -3.94 -28.54 1.17
C SER A 346 -4.37 -28.22 2.59
N GLU A 347 -5.35 -28.97 3.07
CA GLU A 347 -5.75 -29.03 4.47
C GLU A 347 -5.67 -30.48 4.96
N PRO A 348 -4.85 -30.84 5.95
CA PRO A 348 -3.92 -29.93 6.63
C PRO A 348 -2.75 -29.47 5.72
N PRO A 349 -2.04 -28.38 6.10
CA PRO A 349 -0.82 -27.96 5.42
C PRO A 349 0.20 -29.10 5.34
N PRO A 350 1.07 -29.15 4.29
CA PRO A 350 1.92 -30.30 4.05
C PRO A 350 3.02 -30.52 5.09
N MET A 351 3.26 -29.55 5.96
CA MET A 351 4.31 -29.62 6.98
C MET A 351 3.93 -28.80 8.21
N ASN A 352 4.31 -29.29 9.38
CA ASN A 352 4.30 -28.59 10.67
C ASN A 352 5.73 -28.37 11.14
N GLY A 353 5.94 -27.41 12.03
CA GLY A 353 7.24 -27.07 12.62
C GLY A 353 7.36 -25.58 12.91
N ARG A 354 8.48 -25.22 13.56
CA ARG A 354 8.80 -23.82 13.87
C ARG A 354 9.67 -23.24 12.76
N ILE A 355 9.25 -22.11 12.19
CA ILE A 355 9.98 -21.48 11.08
C ILE A 355 10.62 -20.16 11.50
N ARG A 356 11.84 -19.96 11.03
CA ARG A 356 12.55 -18.69 10.98
C ARG A 356 12.84 -18.39 9.52
N PHE A 357 12.53 -17.19 9.07
CA PHE A 357 12.95 -16.77 7.73
C PHE A 357 13.25 -15.27 7.65
N HIS A 358 14.01 -14.93 6.63
CA HIS A 358 14.24 -13.55 6.20
C HIS A 358 14.10 -13.49 4.68
N ALA A 359 13.35 -12.50 4.19
CA ALA A 359 13.07 -12.37 2.76
C ALA A 359 12.99 -10.90 2.32
N LYS A 360 13.57 -10.61 1.18
CA LYS A 360 13.32 -9.40 0.41
C LYS A 360 12.14 -9.64 -0.52
N ILE A 361 11.17 -8.75 -0.44
CA ILE A 361 9.90 -8.81 -1.16
C ILE A 361 9.85 -7.65 -2.14
N ARG A 362 9.55 -7.93 -3.39
CA ARG A 362 9.29 -6.93 -4.41
C ARG A 362 7.97 -7.24 -5.11
N ILE A 363 7.08 -6.27 -5.17
CA ILE A 363 5.85 -6.34 -5.96
C ILE A 363 5.90 -5.18 -6.96
N PRO A 364 6.24 -5.43 -8.22
CA PRO A 364 6.24 -4.40 -9.25
C PRO A 364 4.81 -3.96 -9.60
N PRO A 365 4.61 -2.77 -10.21
CA PRO A 365 3.32 -2.35 -10.69
C PRO A 365 2.83 -3.30 -11.81
N GLY A 366 1.51 -3.44 -11.96
CA GLY A 366 0.95 -4.29 -13.01
C GLY A 366 -0.52 -4.63 -12.77
N ALA A 367 -1.17 -5.13 -13.81
CA ALA A 367 -2.58 -5.53 -13.79
C ALA A 367 -2.79 -7.03 -13.46
N GLY A 368 -1.71 -7.83 -13.45
CA GLY A 368 -1.76 -9.27 -13.12
C GLY A 368 -1.95 -9.51 -11.62
N ASP A 369 -2.22 -10.76 -11.28
CA ASP A 369 -2.39 -11.21 -9.90
C ASP A 369 -1.13 -10.93 -9.07
N ILE A 370 -1.31 -10.54 -7.80
CA ILE A 370 -0.18 -10.29 -6.90
C ILE A 370 0.75 -11.50 -6.79
N PRO A 371 0.26 -12.74 -6.58
CA PRO A 371 1.13 -13.91 -6.52
C PRO A 371 2.00 -14.11 -7.78
N ASP A 372 1.52 -13.76 -8.96
CA ASP A 372 2.29 -13.88 -10.21
C ASP A 372 3.39 -12.83 -10.35
N ARG A 373 3.17 -11.63 -9.78
CA ARG A 373 4.11 -10.51 -9.79
C ARG A 373 5.03 -10.48 -8.58
N LEU A 374 4.71 -11.27 -7.56
CA LEU A 374 5.47 -11.33 -6.33
C LEU A 374 6.86 -11.91 -6.59
N GLU A 375 7.87 -11.14 -6.25
CA GLU A 375 9.25 -11.58 -6.25
C GLU A 375 9.73 -11.69 -4.81
N LEU A 376 10.22 -12.87 -4.42
CA LEU A 376 10.82 -13.12 -3.12
C LEU A 376 12.25 -13.58 -3.31
N ASN A 377 13.11 -13.20 -2.41
CA ASN A 377 14.47 -13.73 -2.30
C ASN A 377 14.84 -13.80 -0.82
N GLY A 378 15.11 -14.99 -0.31
CA GLY A 378 15.36 -15.16 1.10
C GLY A 378 15.91 -16.52 1.48
N GLN A 379 15.98 -16.71 2.78
CA GLN A 379 16.44 -17.95 3.43
C GLN A 379 15.48 -18.33 4.55
N PHE A 380 15.43 -19.61 4.85
CA PHE A 380 14.60 -20.14 5.92
C PHE A 380 15.30 -21.27 6.68
N GLU A 381 14.86 -21.43 7.90
CA GLU A 381 15.19 -22.54 8.79
C GLU A 381 13.90 -23.03 9.44
N ILE A 382 13.67 -24.33 9.47
CA ILE A 382 12.52 -24.95 10.16
C ILE A 382 13.06 -25.94 11.17
N ALA A 383 12.74 -25.73 12.43
CA ALA A 383 13.08 -26.62 13.51
C ALA A 383 11.91 -27.57 13.82
N GLY A 384 12.24 -28.83 14.06
CA GLY A 384 11.27 -29.88 14.39
C GLY A 384 10.22 -30.09 13.30
N GLY A 385 10.60 -29.93 12.03
CA GLY A 385 9.70 -30.09 10.90
C GLY A 385 9.21 -31.51 10.72
N ARG A 386 7.89 -31.68 10.49
CA ARG A 386 7.24 -32.96 10.20
C ARG A 386 6.29 -32.82 9.04
N PHE A 387 6.30 -33.81 8.14
CA PHE A 387 5.33 -33.85 7.06
C PHE A 387 4.00 -34.37 7.57
N THR A 388 2.89 -33.76 7.13
CA THR A 388 1.54 -34.16 7.47
C THR A 388 1.02 -35.32 6.61
N ASN A 389 1.67 -35.58 5.46
CA ASN A 389 1.33 -36.70 4.60
C ASN A 389 1.85 -38.01 5.18
N ALA A 390 0.93 -38.89 5.63
CA ALA A 390 1.28 -40.16 6.28
C ALA A 390 2.14 -41.09 5.40
N LYS A 391 1.95 -41.09 4.07
CA LYS A 391 2.78 -41.91 3.16
C LYS A 391 4.21 -41.40 3.09
N LEU A 392 4.38 -40.08 3.03
CA LEU A 392 5.71 -39.45 3.00
C LEU A 392 6.42 -39.66 4.33
N GLU A 393 5.74 -39.44 5.45
CA GLU A 393 6.27 -39.66 6.80
C GLU A 393 6.68 -41.12 7.02
N HIS A 394 5.85 -42.07 6.60
CA HIS A 394 6.18 -43.49 6.64
C HIS A 394 7.37 -43.86 5.75
N THR A 395 7.51 -43.24 4.57
CA THR A 395 8.66 -43.46 3.69
C THR A 395 9.92 -42.95 4.33
N LEU A 396 9.91 -41.76 4.93
CA LEU A 396 11.05 -41.17 5.62
C LEU A 396 11.47 -41.97 6.86
N SER A 397 10.50 -42.41 7.67
CA SER A 397 10.75 -43.24 8.83
C SER A 397 11.29 -44.60 8.43
N THR A 398 10.83 -45.19 7.32
CA THR A 398 11.40 -46.43 6.78
C THR A 398 12.83 -46.25 6.29
N ILE A 399 13.14 -45.14 5.62
CA ILE A 399 14.51 -44.79 5.20
C ILE A 399 15.39 -44.62 6.45
N SER A 400 14.92 -43.86 7.43
CA SER A 400 15.63 -43.63 8.69
C SER A 400 15.94 -44.93 9.41
N ALA A 401 14.98 -45.84 9.59
CA ALA A 401 15.21 -47.14 10.21
C ALA A 401 16.25 -47.96 9.47
N ARG A 402 16.16 -48.01 8.13
CA ARG A 402 17.15 -48.74 7.29
C ARG A 402 18.54 -48.16 7.36
N THR A 403 18.66 -46.82 7.40
CA THR A 403 19.98 -46.15 7.52
C THR A 403 20.60 -46.30 8.90
N GLN A 404 19.81 -46.67 9.90
CA GLN A 404 20.29 -47.05 11.24
C GLN A 404 20.57 -48.56 11.37
N GLY A 405 20.38 -49.34 10.30
CA GLY A 405 20.57 -50.79 10.31
C GLY A 405 19.43 -51.56 10.98
N GLN A 406 18.29 -50.93 11.22
CA GLN A 406 17.12 -51.59 11.79
C GLN A 406 16.29 -52.22 10.67
N THR A 407 16.08 -53.52 10.70
CA THR A 407 15.37 -54.28 9.65
C THR A 407 13.89 -54.50 9.96
N ASP A 408 13.47 -54.31 11.19
CA ASP A 408 12.11 -54.61 11.67
C ASP A 408 11.34 -53.33 12.04
N GLY A 409 10.56 -52.86 11.09
CA GLY A 409 9.45 -51.93 11.28
C GLY A 409 9.82 -50.44 11.52
N PRO A 410 8.91 -49.53 11.20
CA PRO A 410 9.09 -48.13 11.54
C PRO A 410 9.03 -47.96 13.06
N THR A 411 10.05 -47.41 13.66
CA THR A 411 9.99 -46.89 15.02
C THR A 411 9.08 -45.66 15.02
N ASP A 412 8.21 -45.56 16.01
CA ASP A 412 7.26 -44.42 16.24
C ASP A 412 7.95 -43.06 16.47
N ASN A 413 9.26 -43.02 16.39
CA ASN A 413 10.04 -41.78 16.37
C ASN A 413 9.93 -41.15 15.00
N ALA A 414 8.87 -40.37 14.81
CA ALA A 414 8.74 -39.47 13.68
C ALA A 414 10.08 -38.77 13.41
N ALA A 415 10.49 -38.79 12.16
CA ALA A 415 11.71 -38.14 11.72
C ALA A 415 11.56 -36.63 11.84
N ALA A 416 11.65 -36.14 13.09
CA ALA A 416 11.74 -34.70 13.31
C ALA A 416 13.01 -34.21 12.66
N SER A 417 12.92 -33.19 11.87
CA SER A 417 14.02 -32.75 11.04
C SER A 417 14.16 -31.24 11.07
N ASP A 418 15.40 -30.80 11.05
CA ASP A 418 15.71 -29.40 10.83
C ASP A 418 15.91 -29.19 9.34
N PHE A 419 15.07 -28.30 8.78
CA PHE A 419 15.14 -27.94 7.37
C PHE A 419 15.76 -26.56 7.23
N GLN A 420 16.57 -26.38 6.22
CA GLN A 420 17.12 -25.08 5.86
C GLN A 420 17.28 -24.96 4.34
N GLY A 421 17.28 -23.73 3.86
CA GLY A 421 17.48 -23.48 2.44
C GLY A 421 17.31 -22.03 2.06
N ASN A 422 17.68 -21.74 0.82
CA ASN A 422 17.40 -20.45 0.19
C ASN A 422 16.25 -20.62 -0.79
N PHE A 423 15.47 -19.56 -0.96
CA PHE A 423 14.37 -19.56 -1.90
C PHE A 423 14.33 -18.28 -2.73
N VAL A 424 13.91 -18.44 -3.98
CA VAL A 424 13.60 -17.34 -4.91
C VAL A 424 12.25 -17.63 -5.53
N LEU A 425 11.30 -16.71 -5.39
CA LEU A 425 10.03 -16.74 -6.09
C LEU A 425 10.03 -15.70 -7.20
N ARG A 426 9.75 -16.12 -8.43
CA ARG A 426 9.51 -15.24 -9.57
C ARG A 426 8.48 -15.86 -10.50
N ASN A 427 7.55 -15.06 -11.02
CA ASN A 427 6.53 -15.49 -11.98
C ASN A 427 5.77 -16.76 -11.52
N GLY A 428 5.47 -16.86 -10.22
CA GLY A 428 4.80 -18.01 -9.65
C GLY A 428 5.63 -19.30 -9.56
N LEU A 429 6.94 -19.22 -9.86
CA LEU A 429 7.88 -20.34 -9.71
C LEU A 429 8.78 -20.11 -8.49
N MET A 430 8.67 -21.00 -7.49
CA MET A 430 9.50 -21.05 -6.30
C MET A 430 10.71 -21.95 -6.57
N THR A 431 11.89 -21.37 -6.62
CA THR A 431 13.17 -22.11 -6.72
C THR A 431 13.78 -22.23 -5.33
N LEU A 432 14.12 -23.43 -4.92
CA LEU A 432 14.85 -23.74 -3.70
C LEU A 432 16.30 -24.12 -4.05
N SER A 433 17.25 -23.60 -3.30
CA SER A 433 18.68 -23.95 -3.44
C SER A 433 19.29 -24.21 -2.08
N GLY A 434 20.20 -25.19 -2.04
CA GLY A 434 20.80 -25.64 -0.80
C GLY A 434 19.77 -26.15 0.22
N PHE A 435 18.60 -26.57 -0.23
CA PHE A 435 17.58 -27.13 0.65
C PHE A 435 18.08 -28.42 1.24
N SER A 436 18.20 -28.45 2.55
CA SER A 436 18.69 -29.64 3.27
C SER A 436 17.87 -29.92 4.51
N PHE A 437 17.74 -31.20 4.81
CA PHE A 437 17.14 -31.65 6.05
C PHE A 437 17.81 -32.93 6.55
N HIS A 438 17.66 -33.17 7.85
CA HIS A 438 18.29 -34.27 8.52
C HIS A 438 17.23 -35.23 9.05
N ILE A 439 17.40 -36.50 8.75
CA ILE A 439 16.66 -37.59 9.37
C ILE A 439 17.67 -38.48 10.09
N PRO A 440 17.29 -39.19 11.18
CA PRO A 440 18.21 -40.10 11.85
C PRO A 440 18.86 -41.06 10.86
N GLY A 441 20.20 -41.04 10.79
CA GLY A 441 21.03 -41.89 9.91
C GLY A 441 21.18 -41.37 8.47
N ALA A 442 20.58 -40.23 8.07
CA ALA A 442 20.80 -39.68 6.75
C ALA A 442 20.61 -38.17 6.67
N THR A 443 21.28 -37.54 5.72
CA THR A 443 21.08 -36.13 5.33
C THR A 443 20.61 -36.08 3.89
N VAL A 444 19.54 -35.34 3.66
CA VAL A 444 18.96 -35.07 2.33
C VAL A 444 19.33 -33.65 1.90
N ARG A 445 19.82 -33.51 0.66
CA ARG A 445 20.07 -32.20 0.02
C ARG A 445 19.39 -32.18 -1.33
N LEU A 446 18.64 -31.13 -1.57
CA LEU A 446 17.82 -30.94 -2.78
C LEU A 446 17.98 -29.53 -3.33
N ASP A 447 18.03 -29.43 -4.63
CA ASP A 447 17.87 -28.19 -5.39
C ASP A 447 16.73 -28.40 -6.39
N GLY A 448 15.90 -27.38 -6.63
CA GLY A 448 14.82 -27.55 -7.59
C GLY A 448 13.78 -26.45 -7.50
N ALA A 449 12.63 -26.72 -8.10
CA ALA A 449 11.58 -25.74 -8.22
C ALA A 449 10.19 -26.34 -7.96
N TYR A 450 9.30 -25.48 -7.48
CA TYR A 450 7.87 -25.72 -7.26
C TYR A 450 7.04 -24.63 -7.91
N GLY A 451 6.10 -25.01 -8.76
CA GLY A 451 5.15 -24.08 -9.37
C GLY A 451 3.94 -23.83 -8.48
N LEU A 452 3.72 -22.59 -8.04
CA LEU A 452 2.64 -22.26 -7.10
C LEU A 452 1.24 -22.60 -7.66
N LYS A 453 0.99 -22.31 -8.94
CA LYS A 453 -0.30 -22.58 -9.60
C LYS A 453 -0.39 -23.98 -10.22
N THR A 454 0.72 -24.48 -10.76
CA THR A 454 0.78 -25.78 -11.42
C THR A 454 0.93 -26.93 -10.45
N GLU A 455 1.34 -26.62 -9.21
CA GLU A 455 1.70 -27.60 -8.18
C GLU A 455 2.78 -28.62 -8.60
N GLN A 456 3.50 -28.32 -9.67
CA GLN A 456 4.55 -29.19 -10.19
C GLN A 456 5.81 -29.12 -9.34
N LEU A 457 6.37 -30.29 -9.07
CA LEU A 457 7.63 -30.50 -8.38
C LEU A 457 8.72 -30.91 -9.37
N ASN A 458 9.90 -30.33 -9.25
CA ASN A 458 11.08 -30.73 -10.00
C ASN A 458 12.33 -30.48 -9.13
N PHE A 459 12.70 -31.48 -8.35
CA PHE A 459 13.86 -31.41 -7.45
C PHE A 459 14.84 -32.54 -7.78
N ARG A 460 16.11 -32.23 -7.64
CA ARG A 460 17.23 -33.16 -7.74
C ARG A 460 18.15 -33.00 -6.55
N GLY A 461 18.81 -34.08 -6.16
CA GLY A 461 19.75 -33.97 -5.08
C GLY A 461 20.29 -35.33 -4.64
N THR A 462 20.68 -35.40 -3.38
CA THR A 462 21.33 -36.56 -2.82
C THR A 462 20.80 -36.89 -1.44
N VAL A 463 20.71 -38.18 -1.16
CA VAL A 463 20.59 -38.71 0.20
C VAL A 463 21.96 -39.26 0.60
N THR A 464 22.59 -38.69 1.61
CA THR A 464 23.85 -39.16 2.19
C THR A 464 23.51 -39.95 3.46
N THR A 465 23.90 -41.22 3.52
CA THR A 465 23.62 -42.12 4.65
C THR A 465 24.86 -42.40 5.47
N GLU A 466 24.68 -42.72 6.73
CA GLU A 466 25.77 -43.08 7.65
C GLU A 466 26.27 -44.51 7.43
N VAL A 467 25.39 -45.37 6.90
CA VAL A 467 25.71 -46.79 6.63
C VAL A 467 25.78 -47.06 5.13
N ARG A 468 26.51 -48.14 4.74
CA ARG A 468 26.63 -48.55 3.34
C ARG A 468 25.31 -49.08 2.80
N LEU A 469 25.11 -48.94 1.48
CA LEU A 469 23.88 -49.38 0.79
C LEU A 469 23.57 -50.87 1.03
N SER A 470 24.60 -51.72 1.06
CA SER A 470 24.44 -53.14 1.35
C SER A 470 23.98 -53.46 2.78
N GLN A 471 24.20 -52.55 3.73
CA GLN A 471 23.77 -52.70 5.13
C GLN A 471 22.31 -52.25 5.34
N MET A 472 21.73 -51.54 4.38
CA MET A 472 20.32 -51.07 4.39
C MET A 472 19.32 -52.18 4.00
N THR A 473 19.80 -53.36 3.61
CA THR A 473 18.96 -54.49 3.18
C THR A 473 19.50 -55.80 3.72
N THR A 474 18.64 -56.80 3.79
CA THR A 474 19.00 -58.16 4.26
C THR A 474 18.95 -59.18 3.14
N GLY A 475 19.66 -60.32 3.31
CA GLY A 475 19.62 -61.46 2.41
C GLY A 475 20.40 -61.31 1.10
N LEU A 476 19.92 -61.94 0.04
CA LEU A 476 20.54 -61.93 -1.29
C LEU A 476 20.68 -60.53 -1.89
N LYS A 477 19.75 -59.61 -1.60
CA LYS A 477 19.80 -58.23 -2.03
C LYS A 477 20.99 -57.46 -1.44
N SER A 478 21.32 -57.72 -0.16
CA SER A 478 22.49 -57.12 0.48
C SER A 478 23.80 -57.56 -0.19
N LYS A 479 23.89 -58.82 -0.62
CA LYS A 479 25.07 -59.33 -1.33
C LYS A 479 25.25 -58.72 -2.71
N LEU A 480 24.16 -58.52 -3.46
CA LEU A 480 24.18 -57.84 -4.76
C LEU A 480 24.55 -56.37 -4.65
N LEU A 481 24.04 -55.68 -3.61
CA LEU A 481 24.35 -54.27 -3.37
C LEU A 481 25.78 -54.02 -2.93
N ARG A 482 26.47 -55.01 -2.32
CA ARG A 482 27.92 -54.91 -2.02
C ARG A 482 28.77 -54.70 -3.27
N MET A 483 28.33 -55.16 -4.45
CA MET A 483 29.06 -54.96 -5.71
C MET A 483 28.98 -53.50 -6.20
N VAL A 484 27.91 -52.77 -5.84
CA VAL A 484 27.69 -51.39 -6.23
C VAL A 484 28.03 -50.39 -5.12
N ASP A 485 28.30 -50.85 -3.88
CA ASP A 485 28.73 -49.98 -2.77
C ASP A 485 29.88 -49.04 -3.15
N PRO A 486 30.93 -49.47 -3.90
CA PRO A 486 32.01 -48.58 -4.29
C PRO A 486 31.58 -47.41 -5.17
N ILE A 487 30.48 -47.55 -5.95
CA ILE A 487 29.95 -46.52 -6.85
C ILE A 487 29.27 -45.42 -6.03
N PHE A 488 28.65 -45.80 -4.92
CA PHE A 488 27.89 -44.88 -4.05
C PHE A 488 28.60 -44.53 -2.75
N SER A 489 29.76 -45.14 -2.47
CA SER A 489 30.53 -44.86 -1.25
C SER A 489 31.34 -43.57 -1.34
N ARG A 490 31.38 -42.83 -0.24
CA ARG A 490 32.28 -41.71 -0.04
C ARG A 490 33.20 -42.01 1.14
N HIS A 491 34.52 -41.92 0.91
CA HIS A 491 35.59 -42.07 1.92
C HIS A 491 35.18 -42.68 3.28
N GLY A 492 35.06 -44.00 3.37
CA GLY A 492 35.01 -44.74 4.61
C GLY A 492 33.70 -45.44 4.95
N THR A 493 32.69 -44.75 5.39
CA THR A 493 31.40 -45.30 5.83
C THR A 493 30.24 -44.46 5.29
N GLY A 494 29.24 -45.09 4.67
CA GLY A 494 28.05 -44.43 4.15
C GLY A 494 27.91 -44.50 2.64
N ALA A 495 26.73 -44.11 2.14
CA ALA A 495 26.41 -44.06 0.70
C ALA A 495 25.85 -42.67 0.31
N VAL A 496 26.12 -42.22 -0.93
CA VAL A 496 25.55 -41.05 -1.54
C VAL A 496 24.65 -41.50 -2.68
N ILE A 497 23.34 -41.32 -2.50
CA ILE A 497 22.29 -41.80 -3.42
C ILE A 497 21.70 -40.61 -4.14
N PRO A 498 21.91 -40.48 -5.47
CA PRO A 498 21.27 -39.41 -6.23
C PRO A 498 19.78 -39.68 -6.38
N ILE A 499 18.96 -38.67 -6.11
CA ILE A 499 17.51 -38.74 -6.16
C ILE A 499 16.90 -37.62 -7.00
N HIS A 500 15.76 -37.92 -7.59
CA HIS A 500 14.91 -36.97 -8.31
C HIS A 500 13.50 -37.04 -7.74
N ILE A 501 12.89 -35.87 -7.48
CA ILE A 501 11.49 -35.73 -7.07
C ILE A 501 10.78 -34.95 -8.14
N GLY A 502 9.77 -35.57 -8.75
CA GLY A 502 8.94 -34.97 -9.79
C GLY A 502 7.44 -35.15 -9.52
N GLY A 503 6.62 -34.93 -10.54
CA GLY A 503 5.19 -35.04 -10.45
C GLY A 503 4.53 -33.79 -9.88
N THR A 504 3.40 -33.96 -9.22
CA THR A 504 2.66 -32.87 -8.58
C THR A 504 2.66 -33.05 -7.05
N ARG A 505 2.33 -31.99 -6.33
CA ARG A 505 2.20 -32.03 -4.86
C ARG A 505 1.25 -33.15 -4.37
N SER A 506 0.14 -33.36 -5.09
CA SER A 506 -0.83 -34.41 -4.75
C SER A 506 -0.38 -35.83 -5.14
N SER A 507 0.53 -35.93 -6.11
CA SER A 507 1.08 -37.19 -6.62
C SER A 507 2.59 -37.06 -6.88
N PRO A 508 3.41 -36.95 -5.84
CA PRO A 508 4.85 -36.84 -5.98
C PRO A 508 5.44 -38.18 -6.45
N THR A 509 6.41 -38.12 -7.31
CA THR A 509 7.22 -39.27 -7.77
C THR A 509 8.63 -39.12 -7.26
N ILE A 510 9.16 -40.15 -6.63
CA ILE A 510 10.55 -40.19 -6.13
C ILE A 510 11.27 -41.31 -6.89
N GLY A 511 12.36 -40.98 -7.52
CA GLY A 511 13.20 -41.90 -8.28
C GLY A 511 14.67 -41.70 -8.03
N LEU A 512 15.46 -42.67 -8.47
CA LEU A 512 16.94 -42.58 -8.50
C LEU A 512 17.32 -41.79 -9.77
N ASP A 513 18.21 -40.81 -9.63
CA ASP A 513 18.76 -40.05 -10.76
C ASP A 513 20.11 -40.69 -11.20
N ILE A 514 20.02 -41.94 -11.67
CA ILE A 514 21.17 -42.66 -12.19
C ILE A 514 21.20 -42.46 -13.70
N LYS A 515 22.16 -41.70 -14.21
CA LYS A 515 22.51 -41.73 -15.62
C LYS A 515 23.25 -43.04 -15.89
N LEU A 516 22.56 -44.03 -16.52
CA LEU A 516 23.18 -45.19 -17.11
C LEU A 516 23.97 -44.79 -18.37
#